data_ca25a034ce66162df1a1c2aefecdf21f
#
_entry.id   ca25a034ce66162df1a1c2aefecdf21f
#
_cell.length_a   1.000
_cell.length_b   1.000
_cell.length_c   1.000
_cell.angle_alpha   90.00
_cell.angle_beta   90.00
_cell.angle_gamma   90.00
#
_symmetry.space_group_name_H-M   'P 1'
#
loop_
_entity.id
_entity.type
_entity.pdbx_description
1 polymer ?
#
loop_
_entity_poly.entity_id
_entity_poly.type
_entity_poly.pdbx_seq_one_letter_code
_entity_poly.pdbx_strand_id
1 'polypeptide(L)'
;MNTLAGVSAALDKPVRLGYVGCGFIAQHIHLPNFSTLPECDLVALAEVRPNLGRAVAEHYRIPRLYASHHELAEDKDIEAVAVSADYALQGKIAADLLRAGKDVLMEKPMAVSIAQAEAILEAERAGGGRLMVGYMKRFDPTNLLMRDTIRQWRADGDKGKLLYLRAHGYCGNWTAGRDRTTILATDEPLPPVPREGLLPDWLPSEFANKYVGYLQQYTHNINLAMFLLDVTDPAEMRVRAVDLDADGLTGIVVLELGGTRVTIESAQTRFHSWEEHTQVYFEGGWVHAWSPMLFANPGNPRLEIYEAGASPTYRYPVPQPLTAWHFREEARHFLESVRDRSDFASTGAIALNDARLLEDIYRRYVTQ
;
A
#
# COMPACT_ATOMS: atom_id res chain seq x y z
N MET A 1 -6.50 -19.94 -38.37
CA MET A 1 -7.19 -18.68 -38.03
C MET A 1 -8.24 -19.02 -36.97
N ASN A 2 -7.87 -19.01 -35.71
CA ASN A 2 -8.82 -19.17 -34.60
C ASN A 2 -9.38 -17.79 -34.28
N THR A 3 -10.64 -17.62 -34.57
CA THR A 3 -11.43 -16.44 -34.26
C THR A 3 -11.47 -16.23 -32.75
N LEU A 4 -11.04 -15.04 -32.28
CA LEU A 4 -11.26 -14.49 -30.95
C LEU A 4 -12.77 -14.21 -30.74
N ALA A 5 -13.57 -15.25 -30.75
CA ALA A 5 -14.99 -15.21 -30.41
C ALA A 5 -15.14 -15.76 -28.98
N GLY A 6 -15.27 -14.89 -27.99
CA GLY A 6 -15.58 -15.31 -26.63
C GLY A 6 -15.12 -14.42 -25.49
N VAL A 7 -14.94 -13.12 -25.67
CA VAL A 7 -14.82 -12.19 -24.55
C VAL A 7 -15.70 -10.97 -24.83
N SER A 8 -16.99 -11.19 -24.78
CA SER A 8 -17.98 -10.13 -24.61
C SER A 8 -18.97 -10.61 -23.55
N ALA A 9 -18.49 -10.83 -22.33
CA ALA A 9 -19.34 -10.55 -21.20
C ALA A 9 -19.58 -9.03 -21.26
N ALA A 10 -20.83 -8.60 -21.23
CA ALA A 10 -21.18 -7.20 -21.12
C ALA A 10 -20.34 -6.65 -19.96
N LEU A 11 -19.36 -5.78 -20.24
CA LEU A 11 -18.60 -5.11 -19.20
C LEU A 11 -19.64 -4.38 -18.37
N ASP A 12 -19.77 -4.76 -17.12
CA ASP A 12 -20.58 -4.02 -16.15
C ASP A 12 -20.16 -2.55 -16.20
N LYS A 13 -21.11 -1.68 -15.95
CA LYS A 13 -20.88 -0.22 -16.02
C LYS A 13 -19.59 0.17 -15.27
N PRO A 14 -18.62 0.84 -15.91
CA PRO A 14 -17.40 1.26 -15.25
C PRO A 14 -17.71 2.23 -14.10
N VAL A 15 -16.89 2.14 -13.03
CA VAL A 15 -17.00 3.04 -11.88
C VAL A 15 -16.56 4.44 -12.27
N ARG A 16 -17.38 5.44 -12.00
CA ARG A 16 -17.05 6.85 -12.24
C ARG A 16 -16.15 7.35 -11.10
N LEU A 17 -14.85 7.44 -11.42
CA LEU A 17 -13.79 7.73 -10.47
C LEU A 17 -13.37 9.19 -10.55
N GLY A 18 -13.26 9.84 -9.37
CA GLY A 18 -12.52 11.08 -9.18
C GLY A 18 -11.10 10.80 -8.69
N TYR A 19 -10.17 11.69 -8.99
CA TYR A 19 -8.79 11.60 -8.49
C TYR A 19 -8.37 12.91 -7.82
N VAL A 20 -7.64 12.83 -6.68
CA VAL A 20 -7.13 14.00 -5.96
C VAL A 20 -5.61 14.00 -5.93
N GLY A 21 -5.01 15.05 -6.50
CA GLY A 21 -3.56 15.28 -6.57
C GLY A 21 -2.92 14.89 -7.90
N CYS A 22 -1.92 15.64 -8.32
CA CYS A 22 -1.15 15.42 -9.56
C CYS A 22 0.35 15.27 -9.28
N GLY A 23 0.72 14.73 -8.11
CA GLY A 23 2.10 14.50 -7.72
C GLY A 23 2.77 13.35 -8.48
N PHE A 24 3.99 13.05 -8.07
CA PHE A 24 4.81 11.98 -8.65
C PHE A 24 4.10 10.61 -8.67
N ILE A 25 3.53 10.19 -7.54
CA ILE A 25 2.82 8.91 -7.43
C ILE A 25 1.56 8.88 -8.32
N ALA A 26 0.80 9.97 -8.33
CA ALA A 26 -0.36 10.10 -9.20
C ALA A 26 -0.01 9.83 -10.66
N GLN A 27 1.00 10.54 -11.19
CA GLN A 27 1.35 10.50 -12.61
C GLN A 27 2.13 9.24 -13.01
N HIS A 28 2.93 8.65 -12.10
CA HIS A 28 3.68 7.44 -12.42
C HIS A 28 2.90 6.15 -12.24
N ILE A 29 1.91 6.14 -11.36
CA ILE A 29 1.24 4.92 -10.92
C ILE A 29 -0.26 4.99 -11.18
N HIS A 30 -0.96 5.87 -10.48
CA HIS A 30 -2.41 5.77 -10.40
C HIS A 30 -3.13 6.23 -11.66
N LEU A 31 -2.82 7.42 -12.16
CA LEU A 31 -3.48 7.97 -13.35
C LEU A 31 -3.27 7.08 -14.59
N PRO A 32 -2.04 6.57 -14.89
CA PRO A 32 -1.84 5.61 -15.96
C PRO A 32 -2.67 4.33 -15.82
N ASN A 33 -2.83 3.82 -14.59
CA ASN A 33 -3.61 2.62 -14.34
C ASN A 33 -5.11 2.91 -14.50
N PHE A 34 -5.65 3.92 -13.82
CA PHE A 34 -7.07 4.24 -13.89
C PHE A 34 -7.52 4.67 -15.28
N SER A 35 -6.70 5.39 -16.04
CA SER A 35 -7.04 5.81 -17.41
C SER A 35 -7.08 4.66 -18.43
N THR A 36 -6.55 3.48 -18.08
CA THR A 36 -6.44 2.32 -19.00
C THR A 36 -7.16 1.07 -18.50
N LEU A 37 -7.74 1.10 -17.29
CA LEU A 37 -8.55 0.01 -16.78
C LEU A 37 -9.97 0.10 -17.36
N PRO A 38 -10.51 -0.96 -17.98
CA PRO A 38 -11.86 -0.95 -18.54
C PRO A 38 -12.94 -0.82 -17.47
N GLU A 39 -12.63 -1.16 -16.22
CA GLU A 39 -13.50 -1.03 -15.06
C GLU A 39 -13.64 0.43 -14.56
N CYS A 40 -12.84 1.37 -15.12
CA CYS A 40 -12.75 2.76 -14.69
C CYS A 40 -13.26 3.73 -15.74
N ASP A 41 -14.13 4.64 -15.33
CA ASP A 41 -14.38 5.90 -16.03
C ASP A 41 -13.78 7.03 -15.19
N LEU A 42 -12.58 7.49 -15.57
CA LEU A 42 -11.85 8.55 -14.85
C LEU A 42 -12.44 9.91 -15.23
N VAL A 43 -13.46 10.35 -14.49
CA VAL A 43 -14.31 11.48 -14.86
C VAL A 43 -13.90 12.81 -14.26
N ALA A 44 -13.08 12.83 -13.21
CA ALA A 44 -12.77 14.04 -12.47
C ALA A 44 -11.35 14.04 -11.90
N LEU A 45 -10.77 15.24 -11.82
CA LEU A 45 -9.48 15.51 -11.19
C LEU A 45 -9.61 16.72 -10.27
N ALA A 46 -9.04 16.66 -9.07
CA ALA A 46 -8.87 17.83 -8.20
C ALA A 46 -7.38 18.11 -7.99
N GLU A 47 -6.94 19.30 -8.32
CA GLU A 47 -5.55 19.76 -8.14
C GLU A 47 -5.55 21.25 -7.78
N VAL A 48 -4.79 21.60 -6.75
CA VAL A 48 -4.69 22.97 -6.23
C VAL A 48 -3.83 23.89 -7.11
N ARG A 49 -3.02 23.32 -8.01
CA ARG A 49 -2.18 24.02 -9.00
C ARG A 49 -2.91 24.04 -10.34
N PRO A 50 -3.54 25.14 -10.74
CA PRO A 50 -4.47 25.15 -11.85
C PRO A 50 -3.83 24.82 -13.22
N ASN A 51 -2.56 25.21 -13.46
CA ASN A 51 -1.90 24.90 -14.73
C ASN A 51 -1.50 23.44 -14.81
N LEU A 52 -0.97 22.87 -13.71
CA LEU A 52 -0.67 21.44 -13.65
C LEU A 52 -1.95 20.62 -13.78
N GLY A 53 -3.00 20.99 -13.03
CA GLY A 53 -4.28 20.29 -13.10
C GLY A 53 -4.84 20.24 -14.51
N ARG A 54 -4.79 21.37 -15.24
CA ARG A 54 -5.23 21.44 -16.63
C ARG A 54 -4.40 20.55 -17.55
N ALA A 55 -3.06 20.62 -17.46
CA ALA A 55 -2.17 19.83 -18.29
C ALA A 55 -2.37 18.32 -18.07
N VAL A 56 -2.54 17.90 -16.80
CA VAL A 56 -2.78 16.49 -16.45
C VAL A 56 -4.17 16.05 -16.91
N ALA A 57 -5.21 16.87 -16.72
CA ALA A 57 -6.56 16.57 -17.19
C ALA A 57 -6.60 16.38 -18.71
N GLU A 58 -5.94 17.26 -19.47
CA GLU A 58 -5.81 17.14 -20.92
C GLU A 58 -5.07 15.86 -21.33
N HIS A 59 -3.94 15.57 -20.69
CA HIS A 59 -3.12 14.39 -20.99
C HIS A 59 -3.90 13.09 -20.83
N TYR A 60 -4.63 12.95 -19.71
CA TYR A 60 -5.43 11.75 -19.41
C TYR A 60 -6.87 11.83 -19.90
N ARG A 61 -7.25 12.94 -20.60
CA ARG A 61 -8.61 13.18 -21.12
C ARG A 61 -9.68 13.18 -20.03
N ILE A 62 -9.37 13.73 -18.86
CA ILE A 62 -10.30 13.82 -17.73
C ILE A 62 -11.23 15.02 -17.96
N PRO A 63 -12.54 14.82 -18.05
CA PRO A 63 -13.45 15.89 -18.51
C PRO A 63 -13.72 16.97 -17.48
N ARG A 64 -13.55 16.70 -16.18
CA ARG A 64 -13.87 17.64 -15.10
C ARG A 64 -12.63 17.92 -14.25
N LEU A 65 -12.32 19.20 -14.08
CA LEU A 65 -11.22 19.68 -13.23
C LEU A 65 -11.79 20.55 -12.11
N TYR A 66 -11.45 20.22 -10.88
CA TYR A 66 -11.82 20.94 -9.67
C TYR A 66 -10.60 21.57 -9.01
N ALA A 67 -10.77 22.74 -8.39
CA ALA A 67 -9.70 23.41 -7.64
C ALA A 67 -9.47 22.77 -6.26
N SER A 68 -10.43 22.02 -5.75
CA SER A 68 -10.36 21.38 -4.43
C SER A 68 -11.07 20.03 -4.40
N HIS A 69 -10.66 19.18 -3.43
CA HIS A 69 -11.36 17.92 -3.15
C HIS A 69 -12.78 18.16 -2.60
N HIS A 70 -13.07 19.31 -2.02
CA HIS A 70 -14.42 19.66 -1.55
C HIS A 70 -15.38 19.80 -2.73
N GLU A 71 -15.00 20.55 -3.78
CA GLU A 71 -15.81 20.67 -4.99
C GLU A 71 -16.03 19.32 -5.68
N LEU A 72 -14.97 18.48 -5.74
CA LEU A 72 -15.07 17.12 -6.27
C LEU A 72 -16.02 16.26 -5.43
N ALA A 73 -15.99 16.39 -4.09
CA ALA A 73 -16.85 15.63 -3.19
C ALA A 73 -18.35 15.94 -3.37
N GLU A 74 -18.69 17.17 -3.75
CA GLU A 74 -20.07 17.61 -3.99
C GLU A 74 -20.66 17.04 -5.30
N ASP A 75 -19.81 16.60 -6.22
CA ASP A 75 -20.25 16.00 -7.48
C ASP A 75 -20.87 14.62 -7.25
N LYS A 76 -22.19 14.54 -7.45
CA LYS A 76 -22.98 13.30 -7.22
C LYS A 76 -22.75 12.23 -8.29
N ASP A 77 -22.17 12.63 -9.43
CA ASP A 77 -21.83 11.68 -10.48
C ASP A 77 -20.58 10.86 -10.17
N ILE A 78 -19.77 11.27 -9.21
CA ILE A 78 -18.56 10.56 -8.78
C ILE A 78 -18.95 9.53 -7.74
N GLU A 79 -18.64 8.24 -8.00
CA GLU A 79 -18.95 7.12 -7.13
C GLU A 79 -17.84 6.83 -6.12
N ALA A 80 -16.61 6.98 -6.58
CA ALA A 80 -15.42 6.69 -5.77
C ALA A 80 -14.31 7.71 -6.07
N VAL A 81 -13.35 7.84 -5.15
CA VAL A 81 -12.23 8.77 -5.28
C VAL A 81 -10.92 8.10 -4.88
N ALA A 82 -9.88 8.25 -5.72
CA ALA A 82 -8.53 7.89 -5.34
C ALA A 82 -7.73 9.13 -4.94
N VAL A 83 -6.89 9.01 -3.90
CA VAL A 83 -6.16 10.12 -3.30
C VAL A 83 -4.69 9.80 -3.16
N SER A 84 -3.83 10.66 -3.74
CA SER A 84 -2.41 10.69 -3.42
C SER A 84 -1.96 12.13 -3.20
N ALA A 85 -1.77 12.52 -1.96
CA ALA A 85 -1.38 13.85 -1.54
C ALA A 85 -0.22 13.80 -0.54
N ASP A 86 0.28 14.96 -0.11
CA ASP A 86 1.22 15.02 1.00
C ASP A 86 0.63 14.29 2.23
N TYR A 87 1.44 13.48 2.91
CA TYR A 87 1.00 12.68 4.06
C TYR A 87 0.32 13.51 5.16
N ALA A 88 0.63 14.78 5.25
CA ALA A 88 0.01 15.69 6.21
C ALA A 88 -1.42 16.11 5.81
N LEU A 89 -1.78 15.95 4.55
CA LEU A 89 -3.10 16.35 4.03
C LEU A 89 -3.98 15.17 3.66
N GLN A 90 -3.40 14.06 3.19
CA GLN A 90 -4.19 12.98 2.61
C GLN A 90 -5.20 12.39 3.58
N GLY A 91 -4.88 12.28 4.87
CA GLY A 91 -5.82 11.78 5.88
C GLY A 91 -7.05 12.69 6.05
N LYS A 92 -6.84 14.02 6.03
CA LYS A 92 -7.95 15.00 6.07
C LYS A 92 -8.79 14.93 4.80
N ILE A 93 -8.14 14.89 3.64
CA ILE A 93 -8.83 14.77 2.34
C ILE A 93 -9.68 13.50 2.30
N ALA A 94 -9.12 12.35 2.70
CA ALA A 94 -9.85 11.10 2.76
C ALA A 94 -11.05 11.17 3.72
N ALA A 95 -10.88 11.76 4.90
CA ALA A 95 -11.97 11.93 5.86
C ALA A 95 -13.12 12.81 5.32
N ASP A 96 -12.79 13.89 4.61
CA ASP A 96 -13.81 14.77 4.02
C ASP A 96 -14.59 14.05 2.91
N LEU A 97 -13.91 13.26 2.06
CA LEU A 97 -14.53 12.44 1.01
C LEU A 97 -15.42 11.32 1.58
N LEU A 98 -14.95 10.65 2.64
CA LEU A 98 -15.71 9.61 3.33
C LEU A 98 -17.00 10.17 3.95
N ARG A 99 -16.94 11.35 4.59
CA ARG A 99 -18.12 12.05 5.10
C ARG A 99 -19.11 12.43 4.00
N ALA A 100 -18.60 12.71 2.80
CA ALA A 100 -19.44 12.96 1.63
C ALA A 100 -20.02 11.67 0.99
N GLY A 101 -19.77 10.50 1.61
CA GLY A 101 -20.31 9.21 1.16
C GLY A 101 -19.55 8.58 -0.01
N LYS A 102 -18.35 9.05 -0.33
CA LYS A 102 -17.52 8.48 -1.40
C LYS A 102 -16.74 7.28 -0.90
N ASP A 103 -16.69 6.20 -1.68
CA ASP A 103 -15.71 5.15 -1.47
C ASP A 103 -14.31 5.70 -1.83
N VAL A 104 -13.32 5.50 -0.96
CA VAL A 104 -12.01 6.14 -1.07
C VAL A 104 -10.88 5.11 -1.13
N LEU A 105 -10.03 5.21 -2.15
CA LEU A 105 -8.69 4.62 -2.15
C LEU A 105 -7.68 5.71 -1.77
N MET A 106 -6.99 5.58 -0.66
CA MET A 106 -5.92 6.49 -0.29
C MET A 106 -4.57 5.82 -0.24
N GLU A 107 -3.52 6.54 -0.62
CA GLU A 107 -2.16 6.04 -0.48
C GLU A 107 -1.77 5.79 0.98
N LYS A 108 -0.85 4.84 1.16
CA LYS A 108 -0.22 4.60 2.47
C LYS A 108 0.85 5.68 2.79
N PRO A 109 1.19 5.90 4.03
CA PRO A 109 0.50 5.40 5.22
C PRO A 109 -0.84 6.09 5.38
N MET A 110 -1.84 5.39 5.94
CA MET A 110 -3.16 5.97 6.19
C MET A 110 -3.06 7.23 7.06
N ALA A 111 -2.19 7.20 8.05
CA ALA A 111 -2.02 8.25 9.03
C ALA A 111 -0.60 8.24 9.59
N VAL A 112 -0.20 9.35 10.20
CA VAL A 112 1.09 9.48 10.91
C VAL A 112 0.94 9.40 12.44
N SER A 113 -0.29 9.20 12.93
CA SER A 113 -0.58 8.91 14.33
C SER A 113 -1.85 8.09 14.47
N ILE A 114 -1.96 7.36 15.59
CA ILE A 114 -3.20 6.61 15.94
C ILE A 114 -4.39 7.56 15.99
N ALA A 115 -4.25 8.73 16.60
CA ALA A 115 -5.32 9.72 16.69
C ALA A 115 -5.85 10.14 15.31
N GLN A 116 -4.95 10.39 14.35
CA GLN A 116 -5.34 10.70 12.98
C GLN A 116 -6.04 9.50 12.30
N ALA A 117 -5.53 8.28 12.50
CA ALA A 117 -6.13 7.08 11.95
C ALA A 117 -7.56 6.86 12.48
N GLU A 118 -7.77 7.04 13.78
CA GLU A 118 -9.08 6.93 14.42
C GLU A 118 -10.06 8.00 13.92
N ALA A 119 -9.60 9.22 13.68
CA ALA A 119 -10.41 10.30 13.11
C ALA A 119 -10.87 9.99 11.67
N ILE A 120 -10.02 9.32 10.87
CA ILE A 120 -10.39 8.87 9.51
C ILE A 120 -11.45 7.77 9.59
N LEU A 121 -11.29 6.79 10.49
CA LEU A 121 -12.27 5.74 10.69
C LEU A 121 -13.60 6.25 11.25
N GLU A 122 -13.58 7.30 12.04
CA GLU A 122 -14.80 7.99 12.48
C GLU A 122 -15.52 8.65 11.31
N ALA A 123 -14.77 9.28 10.41
CA ALA A 123 -15.34 9.86 9.19
C ALA A 123 -15.95 8.79 8.26
N GLU A 124 -15.32 7.61 8.15
CA GLU A 124 -15.87 6.46 7.43
C GLU A 124 -17.23 6.02 8.01
N ARG A 125 -17.30 5.84 9.33
CA ARG A 125 -18.55 5.45 10.01
C ARG A 125 -19.66 6.50 9.87
N ALA A 126 -19.30 7.78 9.93
CA ALA A 126 -20.26 8.86 9.90
C ALA A 126 -20.82 9.15 8.50
N GLY A 127 -20.02 8.96 7.45
CA GLY A 127 -20.34 9.39 6.10
C GLY A 127 -20.96 8.30 5.21
N GLY A 128 -20.74 7.03 5.54
CA GLY A 128 -21.19 5.88 4.73
C GLY A 128 -20.36 5.55 3.51
N GLY A 129 -19.31 6.32 3.22
CA GLY A 129 -18.24 5.92 2.30
C GLY A 129 -17.35 4.85 2.94
N ARG A 130 -16.65 4.05 2.12
CA ARG A 130 -15.75 2.99 2.59
C ARG A 130 -14.31 3.32 2.25
N LEU A 131 -13.38 2.94 3.12
CA LEU A 131 -11.95 3.22 2.96
C LEU A 131 -11.15 1.98 2.58
N MET A 132 -10.41 2.07 1.49
CA MET A 132 -9.30 1.19 1.12
C MET A 132 -7.98 1.96 1.23
N VAL A 133 -6.98 1.35 1.87
CA VAL A 133 -5.62 1.92 1.95
C VAL A 133 -4.70 1.19 0.98
N GLY A 134 -3.90 1.92 0.22
CA GLY A 134 -3.06 1.45 -0.87
C GLY A 134 -1.85 0.64 -0.40
N TYR A 135 -2.08 -0.61 -0.03
CA TYR A 135 -1.02 -1.59 0.28
C TYR A 135 -0.80 -2.52 -0.90
N MET A 136 -0.20 -2.01 -1.96
CA MET A 136 -0.03 -2.70 -3.24
C MET A 136 0.58 -4.11 -3.12
N LYS A 137 1.41 -4.38 -2.10
CA LYS A 137 2.03 -5.70 -1.91
C LYS A 137 1.02 -6.82 -1.62
N ARG A 138 -0.19 -6.50 -1.17
CA ARG A 138 -1.28 -7.46 -1.00
C ARG A 138 -1.84 -7.96 -2.33
N PHE A 139 -1.57 -7.24 -3.42
CA PHE A 139 -2.04 -7.54 -4.76
C PHE A 139 -0.93 -8.08 -5.67
N ASP A 140 0.28 -8.27 -5.13
CA ASP A 140 1.38 -8.92 -5.84
C ASP A 140 1.12 -10.42 -5.96
N PRO A 141 1.11 -11.00 -7.18
CA PRO A 141 0.86 -12.43 -7.37
C PRO A 141 1.84 -13.33 -6.62
N THR A 142 3.07 -12.88 -6.39
CA THR A 142 4.07 -13.61 -5.62
C THR A 142 3.67 -13.71 -4.14
N ASN A 143 3.22 -12.60 -3.56
CA ASN A 143 2.78 -12.53 -2.17
C ASN A 143 1.46 -13.28 -1.96
N LEU A 144 0.55 -13.25 -2.94
CA LEU A 144 -0.68 -14.04 -2.92
C LEU A 144 -0.36 -15.54 -2.90
N LEU A 145 0.48 -16.00 -3.82
CA LEU A 145 0.89 -17.40 -3.88
C LEU A 145 1.66 -17.85 -2.62
N MET A 146 2.52 -16.98 -2.06
CA MET A 146 3.19 -17.23 -0.79
C MET A 146 2.18 -17.40 0.35
N ARG A 147 1.20 -16.51 0.45
CA ARG A 147 0.13 -16.57 1.46
C ARG A 147 -0.70 -17.84 1.35
N ASP A 148 -1.07 -18.21 0.12
CA ASP A 148 -1.85 -19.43 -0.14
C ASP A 148 -1.04 -20.68 0.26
N THR A 149 0.25 -20.71 -0.03
CA THR A 149 1.17 -21.80 0.40
C THR A 149 1.23 -21.88 1.92
N ILE A 150 1.37 -20.74 2.62
CA ILE A 150 1.41 -20.70 4.10
C ILE A 150 0.08 -21.21 4.68
N ARG A 151 -1.04 -20.78 4.13
CA ARG A 151 -2.38 -21.24 4.56
C ARG A 151 -2.57 -22.73 4.36
N GLN A 152 -2.18 -23.23 3.19
CA GLN A 152 -2.23 -24.65 2.90
C GLN A 152 -1.39 -25.45 3.89
N TRP A 153 -0.13 -25.08 4.11
CA TRP A 153 0.75 -25.79 5.05
C TRP A 153 0.25 -25.77 6.49
N ARG A 154 -0.39 -24.66 6.91
CA ARG A 154 -1.05 -24.59 8.21
C ARG A 154 -2.28 -25.51 8.29
N ALA A 155 -3.07 -25.59 7.24
CA ALA A 155 -4.27 -26.41 7.20
C ALA A 155 -3.94 -27.90 7.15
N ASP A 156 -2.95 -28.29 6.35
CA ASP A 156 -2.52 -29.68 6.18
C ASP A 156 -1.73 -30.20 7.40
N GLY A 157 -0.99 -29.31 8.07
CA GLY A 157 -0.19 -29.63 9.24
C GLY A 157 1.06 -30.48 8.96
N ASP A 158 1.29 -30.89 7.72
CA ASP A 158 2.38 -31.82 7.32
C ASP A 158 3.76 -31.18 7.38
N LYS A 159 3.86 -29.86 7.37
CA LYS A 159 5.11 -29.11 7.53
C LYS A 159 5.45 -28.74 8.98
N GLY A 160 4.63 -29.19 9.93
CA GLY A 160 4.82 -28.90 11.35
C GLY A 160 4.57 -27.45 11.71
N LYS A 161 5.24 -26.98 12.76
CA LYS A 161 5.03 -25.63 13.30
C LYS A 161 5.61 -24.55 12.38
N LEU A 162 4.88 -23.44 12.24
CA LEU A 162 5.42 -22.20 11.71
C LEU A 162 6.38 -21.60 12.74
N LEU A 163 7.63 -21.43 12.36
CA LEU A 163 8.71 -21.03 13.26
C LEU A 163 8.98 -19.53 13.25
N TYR A 164 8.99 -18.93 12.05
CA TYR A 164 9.58 -17.63 11.87
C TYR A 164 9.20 -16.99 10.53
N LEU A 165 9.02 -15.65 10.54
CA LEU A 165 8.95 -14.84 9.34
C LEU A 165 10.06 -13.78 9.39
N ARG A 166 10.80 -13.65 8.30
CA ARG A 166 11.81 -12.61 8.07
C ARG A 166 11.36 -11.71 6.93
N ALA A 167 11.23 -10.43 7.19
CA ALA A 167 10.99 -9.39 6.20
C ALA A 167 12.23 -8.51 6.09
N HIS A 168 12.94 -8.64 4.97
CA HIS A 168 14.14 -7.86 4.65
C HIS A 168 13.76 -6.74 3.70
N GLY A 169 14.17 -5.50 4.03
CA GLY A 169 13.85 -4.33 3.23
C GLY A 169 14.98 -3.32 3.23
N TYR A 170 16.01 -3.55 2.40
CA TYR A 170 17.09 -2.59 2.20
C TYR A 170 16.79 -1.76 0.96
N CYS A 171 16.37 -0.54 1.21
CA CYS A 171 15.86 0.34 0.20
C CYS A 171 16.92 1.38 -0.19
N GLY A 172 17.32 1.35 -1.46
CA GLY A 172 18.16 2.38 -2.04
C GLY A 172 17.32 3.55 -2.57
N ASN A 173 17.89 4.31 -3.48
CA ASN A 173 17.15 5.39 -4.15
C ASN A 173 16.07 4.78 -5.08
N TRP A 174 14.86 4.64 -4.55
CA TRP A 174 13.71 4.06 -5.24
C TRP A 174 13.24 4.85 -6.47
N THR A 175 13.71 6.10 -6.63
CA THR A 175 13.44 6.93 -7.80
C THR A 175 14.58 6.95 -8.81
N ALA A 176 15.72 6.28 -8.54
CA ALA A 176 16.86 6.26 -9.43
C ALA A 176 16.52 5.58 -10.76
N GLY A 177 17.08 6.11 -11.84
CA GLY A 177 16.87 5.59 -13.19
C GLY A 177 15.47 5.81 -13.76
N ARG A 178 14.63 6.59 -13.09
CA ARG A 178 13.31 6.93 -13.60
C ARG A 178 13.38 7.96 -14.71
N ASP A 179 12.66 7.65 -15.78
CA ASP A 179 12.35 8.65 -16.79
C ASP A 179 11.36 9.65 -16.23
N ARG A 180 11.83 10.86 -15.94
CA ARG A 180 10.99 11.95 -15.47
C ARG A 180 10.41 12.79 -16.60
N THR A 181 10.76 12.50 -17.84
CA THR A 181 10.25 13.24 -19.01
C THR A 181 8.77 12.98 -19.27
N THR A 182 8.24 11.90 -18.72
CA THR A 182 6.81 11.55 -18.80
C THR A 182 5.95 12.24 -17.74
N ILE A 183 6.57 12.95 -16.77
CA ILE A 183 5.84 13.69 -15.73
C ILE A 183 5.65 15.13 -16.19
N LEU A 184 4.41 15.56 -16.17
CA LEU A 184 4.07 16.96 -16.32
C LEU A 184 4.46 17.69 -15.03
N ALA A 185 5.35 18.65 -15.16
CA ALA A 185 5.87 19.44 -14.04
C ALA A 185 5.33 20.88 -14.10
N THR A 186 5.35 21.56 -12.95
CA THR A 186 5.01 22.97 -12.83
C THR A 186 5.91 23.64 -11.81
N ASP A 187 6.12 24.92 -11.94
CA ASP A 187 6.72 25.80 -10.95
C ASP A 187 5.68 26.47 -10.01
N GLU A 188 4.39 26.16 -10.18
CA GLU A 188 3.34 26.63 -9.30
C GLU A 188 3.57 26.15 -7.87
N PRO A 189 3.58 27.05 -6.89
CA PRO A 189 3.80 26.66 -5.50
C PRO A 189 2.64 25.83 -4.95
N LEU A 190 2.95 24.84 -4.13
CA LEU A 190 1.94 24.20 -3.29
C LEU A 190 1.53 25.14 -2.16
N PRO A 191 0.25 25.19 -1.78
CA PRO A 191 -0.17 25.86 -0.56
C PRO A 191 0.59 25.33 0.66
N PRO A 192 0.85 26.18 1.67
CA PRO A 192 1.44 25.73 2.92
C PRO A 192 0.62 24.61 3.56
N VAL A 193 1.29 23.55 3.98
CA VAL A 193 0.63 22.40 4.62
C VAL A 193 0.83 22.52 6.14
N PRO A 194 -0.24 22.70 6.94
CA PRO A 194 -0.15 22.65 8.38
C PRO A 194 0.33 21.26 8.84
N ARG A 195 1.38 21.24 9.67
CA ARG A 195 1.95 19.99 10.20
C ARG A 195 1.79 19.88 11.73
N GLU A 196 1.24 20.90 12.36
CA GLU A 196 0.98 20.92 13.80
C GLU A 196 -0.09 19.89 14.18
N GLY A 197 0.12 19.15 15.27
CA GLY A 197 -0.82 18.18 15.80
C GLY A 197 -1.00 16.91 14.97
N LEU A 198 -0.17 16.69 13.94
CA LEU A 198 -0.24 15.48 13.10
C LEU A 198 0.50 14.30 13.72
N LEU A 199 1.69 14.58 14.27
CA LEU A 199 2.51 13.55 14.89
C LEU A 199 2.01 13.24 16.30
N PRO A 200 2.35 12.06 16.83
CA PRO A 200 2.01 11.73 18.21
C PRO A 200 2.59 12.73 19.22
N ASP A 201 1.79 13.19 20.18
CA ASP A 201 2.21 14.19 21.20
C ASP A 201 3.39 13.72 22.06
N TRP A 202 3.57 12.40 22.19
CA TRP A 202 4.68 11.81 22.94
C TRP A 202 6.01 11.81 22.18
N LEU A 203 6.02 12.07 20.86
CA LEU A 203 7.20 11.97 20.00
C LEU A 203 8.04 13.25 20.13
N PRO A 204 9.31 13.17 20.60
CA PRO A 204 10.17 14.34 20.65
C PRO A 204 10.46 14.88 19.23
N SER A 205 10.51 16.18 19.08
CA SER A 205 10.60 16.86 17.78
C SER A 205 11.82 16.45 16.94
N GLU A 206 12.95 16.13 17.59
CA GLU A 206 14.17 15.65 16.95
C GLU A 206 14.02 14.28 16.27
N PHE A 207 13.02 13.50 16.65
CA PHE A 207 12.70 12.21 16.03
C PHE A 207 11.65 12.30 14.91
N ALA A 208 11.00 13.45 14.73
CA ALA A 208 9.88 13.60 13.80
C ALA A 208 10.18 13.09 12.38
N ASN A 209 11.30 13.54 11.79
CA ASN A 209 11.67 13.14 10.43
C ASN A 209 12.05 11.64 10.33
N LYS A 210 12.72 11.11 11.37
CA LYS A 210 13.08 9.70 11.44
C LYS A 210 11.84 8.82 11.53
N TYR A 211 10.90 9.19 12.41
CA TYR A 211 9.62 8.53 12.57
C TYR A 211 8.83 8.47 11.25
N VAL A 212 8.64 9.62 10.60
CA VAL A 212 7.92 9.70 9.33
C VAL A 212 8.64 8.90 8.25
N GLY A 213 9.97 8.96 8.20
CA GLY A 213 10.79 8.17 7.26
C GLY A 213 10.59 6.67 7.44
N TYR A 214 10.68 6.17 8.68
CA TYR A 214 10.45 4.76 9.00
C TYR A 214 9.03 4.33 8.65
N LEU A 215 8.04 5.12 9.06
CA LEU A 215 6.63 4.86 8.81
C LEU A 215 6.30 4.77 7.31
N GLN A 216 6.79 5.71 6.51
CA GLN A 216 6.54 5.70 5.06
C GLN A 216 7.11 4.47 4.37
N GLN A 217 8.24 3.98 4.84
CA GLN A 217 8.96 2.87 4.24
C GLN A 217 8.48 1.51 4.78
N TYR A 218 8.56 1.31 6.09
CA TYR A 218 8.42 -0.01 6.71
C TYR A 218 6.99 -0.41 7.07
N THR A 219 6.02 0.50 6.88
CA THR A 219 4.60 0.12 6.87
C THR A 219 4.31 -0.99 5.85
N HIS A 220 5.01 -1.01 4.72
CA HIS A 220 4.89 -2.06 3.71
C HIS A 220 5.27 -3.45 4.24
N ASN A 221 6.41 -3.55 4.95
CA ASN A 221 6.93 -4.82 5.45
C ASN A 221 6.08 -5.33 6.62
N ILE A 222 5.66 -4.43 7.51
CA ILE A 222 4.78 -4.75 8.65
C ILE A 222 3.41 -5.23 8.13
N ASN A 223 2.80 -4.48 7.22
CA ASN A 223 1.51 -4.82 6.63
C ASN A 223 1.55 -6.14 5.85
N LEU A 224 2.63 -6.38 5.09
CA LEU A 224 2.83 -7.64 4.39
C LEU A 224 2.96 -8.82 5.36
N ALA A 225 3.71 -8.66 6.45
CA ALA A 225 3.86 -9.72 7.46
C ALA A 225 2.49 -10.08 8.10
N MET A 226 1.69 -9.08 8.49
CA MET A 226 0.34 -9.33 8.98
C MET A 226 -0.55 -10.02 7.94
N PHE A 227 -0.45 -9.61 6.67
CA PHE A 227 -1.19 -10.21 5.57
C PHE A 227 -0.83 -11.67 5.33
N LEU A 228 0.45 -12.01 5.32
CA LEU A 228 0.94 -13.38 5.11
C LEU A 228 0.57 -14.31 6.27
N LEU A 229 0.51 -13.77 7.48
CA LEU A 229 0.19 -14.53 8.69
C LEU A 229 -1.31 -14.54 9.02
N ASP A 230 -2.14 -13.82 8.27
CA ASP A 230 -3.58 -13.64 8.52
C ASP A 230 -3.89 -13.03 9.90
N VAL A 231 -3.03 -12.13 10.39
CA VAL A 231 -3.19 -11.47 11.69
C VAL A 231 -3.89 -10.12 11.48
N THR A 232 -5.08 -9.99 12.07
CA THR A 232 -5.90 -8.76 12.01
C THR A 232 -6.32 -8.26 13.39
N ASP A 233 -6.31 -9.12 14.40
CA ASP A 233 -6.65 -8.75 15.78
C ASP A 233 -5.43 -8.06 16.44
N PRO A 234 -5.54 -6.79 16.88
CA PRO A 234 -4.46 -6.10 17.59
C PRO A 234 -4.03 -6.80 18.89
N ALA A 235 -4.89 -7.64 19.48
CA ALA A 235 -4.54 -8.43 20.66
C ALA A 235 -3.46 -9.49 20.36
N GLU A 236 -3.31 -9.88 19.10
CA GLU A 236 -2.30 -10.84 18.64
C GLU A 236 -0.98 -10.18 18.20
N MET A 237 -0.84 -8.87 18.36
CA MET A 237 0.30 -8.09 17.89
C MET A 237 1.13 -7.55 19.06
N ARG A 238 2.44 -7.79 19.03
CA ARG A 238 3.39 -7.34 20.08
C ARG A 238 4.70 -6.89 19.44
N VAL A 239 5.24 -5.75 19.87
CA VAL A 239 6.64 -5.40 19.66
C VAL A 239 7.47 -6.08 20.75
N ARG A 240 8.46 -6.89 20.38
CA ARG A 240 9.29 -7.64 21.32
C ARG A 240 10.64 -6.97 21.58
N ALA A 241 11.26 -6.47 20.52
CA ALA A 241 12.54 -5.74 20.61
C ALA A 241 12.64 -4.73 19.46
N VAL A 242 13.36 -3.67 19.71
CA VAL A 242 13.72 -2.63 18.73
C VAL A 242 15.22 -2.40 18.87
N ASP A 243 15.96 -2.49 17.78
CA ASP A 243 17.38 -2.20 17.70
C ASP A 243 17.60 -1.40 16.42
N LEU A 244 17.49 -0.09 16.51
CA LEU A 244 17.68 0.84 15.40
C LEU A 244 18.86 1.77 15.69
N ASP A 245 19.66 2.01 14.67
CA ASP A 245 20.77 2.95 14.71
C ASP A 245 20.29 4.40 14.97
N ALA A 246 21.24 5.27 15.20
CA ALA A 246 20.98 6.70 15.47
C ALA A 246 20.23 7.42 14.32
N ASP A 247 20.17 6.85 13.12
CA ASP A 247 19.37 7.36 12.02
C ASP A 247 17.86 7.10 12.18
N GLY A 248 17.48 6.18 13.09
CA GLY A 248 16.10 5.74 13.32
C GLY A 248 15.49 4.94 12.19
N LEU A 249 16.30 4.47 11.25
CA LEU A 249 15.87 3.74 10.04
C LEU A 249 16.57 2.40 9.86
N THR A 250 17.88 2.36 10.15
CA THR A 250 18.69 1.15 9.98
C THR A 250 18.63 0.29 11.22
N GLY A 251 18.35 -1.00 11.07
CA GLY A 251 18.37 -1.95 12.20
C GLY A 251 17.37 -3.07 12.07
N ILE A 252 16.99 -3.63 13.21
CA ILE A 252 16.11 -4.77 13.31
C ILE A 252 15.02 -4.52 14.35
N VAL A 253 13.78 -4.79 13.93
CA VAL A 253 12.63 -4.83 14.82
C VAL A 253 12.11 -6.26 14.93
N VAL A 254 11.87 -6.72 16.14
CA VAL A 254 11.29 -8.05 16.41
C VAL A 254 9.84 -7.88 16.85
N LEU A 255 8.93 -8.46 16.09
CA LEU A 255 7.52 -8.53 16.39
C LEU A 255 7.09 -9.95 16.77
N GLU A 256 5.95 -10.06 17.41
CA GLU A 256 5.17 -11.30 17.52
C GLU A 256 3.80 -11.04 16.92
N LEU A 257 3.46 -11.80 15.90
CA LEU A 257 2.20 -11.70 15.17
C LEU A 257 1.52 -13.07 15.17
N GLY A 258 0.34 -13.18 15.80
CA GLY A 258 -0.38 -14.45 15.91
C GLY A 258 0.46 -15.58 16.51
N GLY A 259 1.30 -15.26 17.53
CA GLY A 259 2.23 -16.20 18.16
C GLY A 259 3.47 -16.51 17.32
N THR A 260 3.60 -15.99 16.10
CA THR A 260 4.78 -16.17 15.24
C THR A 260 5.78 -15.04 15.46
N ARG A 261 7.06 -15.37 15.61
CA ARG A 261 8.14 -14.38 15.65
C ARG A 261 8.40 -13.83 14.23
N VAL A 262 8.46 -12.51 14.13
CA VAL A 262 8.71 -11.79 12.88
C VAL A 262 9.87 -10.84 13.08
N THR A 263 10.83 -10.79 12.15
CA THR A 263 11.81 -9.69 12.09
C THR A 263 11.53 -8.80 10.90
N ILE A 264 11.64 -7.51 11.14
CA ILE A 264 11.70 -6.48 10.11
C ILE A 264 13.15 -5.98 10.09
N GLU A 265 13.85 -6.26 9.03
CA GLU A 265 15.21 -5.76 8.80
C GLU A 265 15.12 -4.55 7.89
N SER A 266 15.69 -3.45 8.33
CA SER A 266 15.56 -2.15 7.68
C SER A 266 16.90 -1.49 7.47
N ALA A 267 17.11 -0.85 6.33
CA ALA A 267 18.23 0.04 6.08
C ALA A 267 17.95 0.98 4.92
N GLN A 268 18.49 2.19 5.02
CA GLN A 268 18.56 3.11 3.90
C GLN A 268 19.94 3.03 3.27
N THR A 269 20.02 2.51 2.05
CA THR A 269 21.28 2.27 1.36
C THR A 269 21.58 3.36 0.34
N ARG A 270 22.87 3.48 -0.06
CA ARG A 270 23.31 4.42 -1.10
C ARG A 270 23.38 3.84 -2.50
N PHE A 271 23.15 2.54 -2.65
CA PHE A 271 23.13 1.89 -3.95
C PHE A 271 21.73 1.96 -4.58
N HIS A 272 21.65 1.80 -5.89
CA HIS A 272 20.39 1.90 -6.65
C HIS A 272 19.63 0.58 -6.72
N SER A 273 20.17 -0.49 -6.17
CA SER A 273 19.52 -1.78 -6.10
C SER A 273 18.43 -1.75 -5.03
N TRP A 274 17.28 -2.30 -5.36
CA TRP A 274 16.20 -2.57 -4.42
C TRP A 274 16.34 -4.00 -3.94
N GLU A 275 16.67 -4.18 -2.66
CA GLU A 275 16.82 -5.49 -2.07
C GLU A 275 15.75 -5.70 -1.01
N GLU A 276 14.68 -6.33 -1.45
CA GLU A 276 13.55 -6.63 -0.59
C GLU A 276 13.06 -8.06 -0.81
N HIS A 277 12.95 -8.82 0.26
CA HIS A 277 12.46 -10.18 0.21
C HIS A 277 11.81 -10.59 1.54
N THR A 278 10.94 -11.59 1.47
CA THR A 278 10.27 -12.15 2.64
C THR A 278 10.47 -13.67 2.66
N GLN A 279 10.84 -14.20 3.82
CA GLN A 279 11.01 -15.62 4.07
C GLN A 279 10.12 -16.10 5.21
N VAL A 280 9.47 -17.24 5.02
CA VAL A 280 8.67 -17.90 6.05
C VAL A 280 9.16 -19.33 6.24
N TYR A 281 9.41 -19.70 7.48
CA TYR A 281 9.99 -20.99 7.86
C TYR A 281 9.02 -21.82 8.68
N PHE A 282 8.82 -23.06 8.24
CA PHE A 282 8.20 -24.14 8.98
C PHE A 282 9.24 -25.18 9.37
N GLU A 283 8.91 -26.09 10.28
CA GLU A 283 9.82 -27.20 10.64
C GLU A 283 10.17 -28.07 9.44
N GLY A 284 9.24 -28.29 8.53
CA GLY A 284 9.38 -29.14 7.36
C GLY A 284 9.53 -28.40 6.02
N GLY A 285 9.81 -27.09 6.01
CA GLY A 285 9.99 -26.35 4.77
C GLY A 285 10.05 -24.84 4.93
N TRP A 286 10.27 -24.15 3.82
CA TRP A 286 10.26 -22.70 3.79
C TRP A 286 9.77 -22.16 2.45
N VAL A 287 9.30 -20.93 2.47
CA VAL A 287 8.88 -20.14 1.30
C VAL A 287 9.66 -18.84 1.29
N HIS A 288 10.24 -18.48 0.15
CA HIS A 288 11.01 -17.26 -0.03
C HIS A 288 10.52 -16.50 -1.26
N ALA A 289 10.08 -15.27 -1.06
CA ALA A 289 9.61 -14.37 -2.09
C ALA A 289 10.52 -13.13 -2.19
N TRP A 290 10.91 -12.74 -3.40
CA TRP A 290 11.61 -11.49 -3.69
C TRP A 290 10.62 -10.47 -4.24
N SER A 291 10.63 -9.27 -3.67
CA SER A 291 9.86 -8.15 -4.18
C SER A 291 10.60 -7.50 -5.34
N PRO A 292 9.95 -7.29 -6.48
CA PRO A 292 10.56 -6.53 -7.57
C PRO A 292 10.79 -5.07 -7.17
N MET A 293 11.64 -4.37 -7.91
CA MET A 293 11.73 -2.92 -7.78
C MET A 293 10.33 -2.30 -7.89
N LEU A 294 10.06 -1.31 -7.03
CA LEU A 294 8.74 -0.72 -6.83
C LEU A 294 7.98 -0.37 -8.13
N PHE A 295 8.72 0.12 -9.12
CA PHE A 295 8.13 0.53 -10.39
C PHE A 295 8.42 -0.43 -11.55
N ALA A 296 8.97 -1.61 -11.31
CA ALA A 296 9.12 -2.60 -12.37
C ALA A 296 7.74 -3.06 -12.85
N ASN A 297 7.49 -2.87 -14.15
CA ASN A 297 6.23 -3.26 -14.77
C ASN A 297 6.50 -3.87 -16.17
N PRO A 298 6.25 -5.17 -16.37
CA PRO A 298 5.97 -6.15 -15.31
C PRO A 298 7.18 -6.35 -14.38
N GLY A 299 6.91 -6.70 -13.14
CA GLY A 299 7.95 -7.15 -12.22
C GLY A 299 8.56 -8.48 -12.67
N ASN A 300 9.70 -8.83 -12.11
CA ASN A 300 10.26 -10.17 -12.29
C ASN A 300 9.94 -11.00 -11.02
N PRO A 301 8.79 -11.68 -10.98
CA PRO A 301 8.35 -12.39 -9.80
C PRO A 301 9.29 -13.56 -9.53
N ARG A 302 9.76 -13.68 -8.29
CA ARG A 302 10.59 -14.81 -7.86
C ARG A 302 10.07 -15.37 -6.55
N LEU A 303 9.66 -16.63 -6.61
CA LEU A 303 9.22 -17.41 -5.46
C LEU A 303 9.98 -18.74 -5.44
N GLU A 304 10.51 -19.09 -4.29
CA GLU A 304 11.15 -20.39 -4.03
C GLU A 304 10.42 -21.07 -2.87
N ILE A 305 10.18 -22.36 -3.04
CA ILE A 305 9.57 -23.22 -2.03
C ILE A 305 10.46 -24.44 -1.84
N TYR A 306 10.88 -24.68 -0.60
CA TYR A 306 11.58 -25.88 -0.19
C TYR A 306 10.67 -26.72 0.70
N GLU A 307 10.61 -28.01 0.44
CA GLU A 307 9.89 -28.99 1.25
C GLU A 307 10.84 -30.11 1.66
N ALA A 308 11.04 -30.28 2.97
CA ALA A 308 11.80 -31.36 3.54
C ALA A 308 10.99 -32.66 3.49
N GLY A 309 11.69 -33.80 3.52
CA GLY A 309 11.10 -35.14 3.54
C GLY A 309 12.11 -36.19 3.13
N ALA A 310 11.67 -37.43 2.95
CA ALA A 310 12.52 -38.51 2.45
C ALA A 310 13.08 -38.23 1.05
N SER A 311 12.36 -37.44 0.25
CA SER A 311 12.80 -36.90 -1.04
C SER A 311 12.57 -35.39 -1.02
N PRO A 312 13.54 -34.58 -0.55
CA PRO A 312 13.41 -33.15 -0.50
C PRO A 312 13.17 -32.54 -1.89
N THR A 313 12.33 -31.51 -1.95
CA THR A 313 12.02 -30.84 -3.22
C THR A 313 12.28 -29.34 -3.12
N TYR A 314 12.77 -28.77 -4.24
CA TYR A 314 12.77 -27.33 -4.51
C TYR A 314 11.80 -27.05 -5.64
N ARG A 315 10.91 -26.10 -5.43
CA ARG A 315 9.98 -25.61 -6.46
C ARG A 315 10.19 -24.12 -6.68
N TYR A 316 10.10 -23.71 -7.92
CA TYR A 316 10.19 -22.31 -8.37
C TYR A 316 8.90 -21.96 -9.11
N PRO A 317 7.76 -21.88 -8.41
CA PRO A 317 6.51 -21.61 -9.07
C PRO A 317 6.54 -20.19 -9.66
N VAL A 318 5.93 -20.07 -10.83
CA VAL A 318 5.82 -18.79 -11.52
C VAL A 318 4.44 -18.21 -11.21
N PRO A 319 4.37 -17.13 -10.43
CA PRO A 319 3.10 -16.48 -10.11
C PRO A 319 2.37 -16.01 -11.38
N GLN A 320 1.06 -16.12 -11.38
CA GLN A 320 0.22 -15.76 -12.51
C GLN A 320 -0.76 -14.64 -12.14
N PRO A 321 -1.12 -13.80 -13.10
CA PRO A 321 -0.52 -13.66 -14.42
C PRO A 321 0.86 -12.97 -14.39
N LEU A 322 1.76 -13.39 -15.27
CA LEU A 322 3.13 -12.82 -15.38
C LEU A 322 3.16 -11.31 -15.64
N THR A 323 2.09 -10.79 -16.22
CA THR A 323 1.95 -9.38 -16.58
C THR A 323 1.27 -8.55 -15.49
N ALA A 324 0.90 -9.18 -14.37
CA ALA A 324 0.29 -8.46 -13.26
C ALA A 324 1.29 -7.48 -12.64
N TRP A 325 0.85 -6.27 -12.50
CA TRP A 325 1.56 -5.24 -11.75
C TRP A 325 0.74 -4.90 -10.51
N HIS A 326 1.31 -5.09 -9.35
CA HIS A 326 0.63 -4.99 -8.07
C HIS A 326 -0.20 -3.69 -7.90
N PHE A 327 0.28 -2.56 -8.39
CA PHE A 327 -0.49 -1.31 -8.37
C PHE A 327 -1.71 -1.33 -9.31
N ARG A 328 -1.60 -2.05 -10.44
CA ARG A 328 -2.73 -2.19 -11.36
C ARG A 328 -3.78 -3.13 -10.81
N GLU A 329 -3.35 -4.21 -10.17
CA GLU A 329 -4.26 -5.16 -9.52
C GLU A 329 -4.93 -4.56 -8.28
N GLU A 330 -4.23 -3.71 -7.54
CA GLU A 330 -4.79 -2.91 -6.46
C GLU A 330 -5.90 -1.96 -6.96
N ALA A 331 -5.62 -1.23 -8.04
CA ALA A 331 -6.59 -0.32 -8.65
C ALA A 331 -7.82 -1.08 -9.18
N ARG A 332 -7.61 -2.24 -9.83
CA ARG A 332 -8.70 -3.10 -10.30
C ARG A 332 -9.55 -3.61 -9.14
N HIS A 333 -8.93 -4.16 -8.09
CA HIS A 333 -9.63 -4.63 -6.91
C HIS A 333 -10.49 -3.53 -6.27
N PHE A 334 -9.96 -2.30 -6.17
CA PHE A 334 -10.73 -1.17 -5.66
C PHE A 334 -11.99 -0.93 -6.48
N LEU A 335 -11.86 -0.83 -7.81
CA LEU A 335 -12.98 -0.57 -8.72
C LEU A 335 -14.02 -1.70 -8.69
N GLU A 336 -13.58 -2.96 -8.74
CA GLU A 336 -14.47 -4.12 -8.64
C GLU A 336 -15.20 -4.15 -7.30
N SER A 337 -14.51 -3.89 -6.20
CA SER A 337 -15.12 -3.85 -4.87
C SER A 337 -16.10 -2.69 -4.69
N VAL A 338 -15.86 -1.55 -5.34
CA VAL A 338 -16.83 -0.44 -5.38
C VAL A 338 -18.08 -0.86 -6.15
N ARG A 339 -17.92 -1.38 -7.36
CA ARG A 339 -19.01 -1.81 -8.23
C ARG A 339 -19.87 -2.91 -7.59
N ASP A 340 -19.22 -3.93 -7.06
CA ASP A 340 -19.88 -5.14 -6.56
C ASP A 340 -20.28 -5.04 -5.08
N ARG A 341 -19.94 -3.93 -4.42
CA ARG A 341 -20.13 -3.68 -2.98
C ARG A 341 -19.51 -4.77 -2.11
N SER A 342 -18.43 -5.39 -2.58
CA SER A 342 -17.65 -6.38 -1.83
C SER A 342 -16.63 -5.71 -0.90
N ASP A 343 -16.05 -6.49 0.01
CA ASP A 343 -15.07 -5.98 0.98
C ASP A 343 -13.75 -5.63 0.32
N PHE A 344 -13.12 -4.57 0.81
CA PHE A 344 -11.77 -4.21 0.43
C PHE A 344 -10.74 -5.12 1.13
N ALA A 345 -9.71 -5.54 0.38
CA ALA A 345 -8.64 -6.38 0.93
C ALA A 345 -7.71 -5.64 1.91
N SER A 346 -7.75 -4.31 1.95
CA SER A 346 -6.95 -3.45 2.83
C SER A 346 -7.78 -2.30 3.38
N THR A 347 -8.59 -2.59 4.39
CA THR A 347 -9.47 -1.61 5.04
C THR A 347 -8.70 -0.64 5.96
N GLY A 348 -9.33 0.49 6.28
CA GLY A 348 -8.80 1.42 7.28
C GLY A 348 -8.57 0.77 8.65
N ALA A 349 -9.41 -0.20 9.04
CA ALA A 349 -9.23 -0.94 10.30
C ALA A 349 -7.92 -1.76 10.32
N ILE A 350 -7.55 -2.36 9.19
CA ILE A 350 -6.24 -3.03 9.04
C ILE A 350 -5.10 -2.01 9.14
N ALA A 351 -5.23 -0.88 8.47
CA ALA A 351 -4.20 0.17 8.47
C ALA A 351 -4.00 0.84 9.85
N LEU A 352 -5.03 0.87 10.70
CA LEU A 352 -4.89 1.32 12.09
C LEU A 352 -3.93 0.41 12.89
N ASN A 353 -3.88 -0.90 12.57
CA ASN A 353 -2.95 -1.81 13.24
C ASN A 353 -1.50 -1.52 12.85
N ASP A 354 -1.25 -1.11 11.60
CA ASP A 354 0.08 -0.63 11.19
C ASP A 354 0.51 0.58 12.01
N ALA A 355 -0.38 1.57 12.16
CA ALA A 355 -0.10 2.77 12.95
C ALA A 355 0.21 2.44 14.43
N ARG A 356 -0.53 1.49 15.02
CA ARG A 356 -0.29 1.03 16.40
C ARG A 356 1.07 0.37 16.58
N LEU A 357 1.44 -0.52 15.67
CA LEU A 357 2.75 -1.17 15.71
C LEU A 357 3.88 -0.16 15.49
N LEU A 358 3.73 0.75 14.55
CA LEU A 358 4.74 1.76 14.25
C LEU A 358 4.94 2.74 15.41
N GLU A 359 3.87 3.18 16.07
CA GLU A 359 3.99 3.99 17.27
C GLU A 359 4.65 3.22 18.43
N ASP A 360 4.31 1.93 18.65
CA ASP A 360 4.96 1.12 19.72
C ASP A 360 6.45 0.89 19.43
N ILE A 361 6.83 0.65 18.16
CA ILE A 361 8.23 0.57 17.76
C ILE A 361 8.99 1.84 18.13
N TYR A 362 8.44 3.00 17.74
CA TYR A 362 9.14 4.27 17.99
C TYR A 362 9.10 4.72 19.45
N ARG A 363 8.05 4.41 20.20
CA ARG A 363 8.04 4.62 21.67
C ARG A 363 9.19 3.89 22.32
N ARG A 364 9.48 2.66 21.92
CA ARG A 364 10.59 1.87 22.44
C ARG A 364 11.94 2.41 21.98
N TYR A 365 12.04 2.82 20.73
CA TYR A 365 13.28 3.38 20.18
C TYR A 365 13.70 4.69 20.88
N VAL A 366 12.78 5.61 21.11
CA VAL A 366 13.11 6.91 21.75
C VAL A 366 13.32 6.82 23.25
N THR A 367 13.01 5.69 23.88
CA THR A 367 13.19 5.46 25.33
C THR A 367 14.44 4.64 25.65
N GLN A 368 15.20 4.20 24.66
CA GLN A 368 16.50 3.52 24.81
C GLN A 368 17.63 4.54 24.96
#